data_618d6bd77794465b09de115ec09aa3d6
#
_entry.id   618d6bd77794465b09de115ec09aa3d6
#
_cell.length_a   1.000
_cell.length_b   1.000
_cell.length_c   1.000
_cell.angle_alpha   90.00
_cell.angle_beta   90.00
_cell.angle_gamma   90.00
#
_symmetry.space_group_name_H-M   'P 1'
#
loop_
_entity.id
_entity.type
_entity.pdbx_description
1 polymer ?
#
loop_
_entity_poly.entity_id
_entity_poly.type
_entity_poly.pdbx_seq_one_letter_code
_entity_poly.pdbx_strand_id
1 'polypeptide(L)'
;MNSYDVVVVGVGGIGSAATYHLAKSGARVLGLDQYDIPNDMGSSHGVTRIIRLAYYEDPSYVPLLKRAYELWHDLEFQSGKELLITTGSIDAGPVGSDLVAGSVLSCNQYNLEHEIWDSSQLHEVFPGYTLPENYQAVYQPAGGFLLPEEAIVAYSSRAMALGAEIHGREKVVSWKNHIDQVEVITDKATYCGNKLLICSGAWTSNLL
;
A
#
# COMPACT_ATOMS: atom_id res chain seq x y z
N MET A 1 -29.68 -7.34 -14.20
CA MET A 1 -28.54 -7.45 -13.27
C MET A 1 -27.61 -6.30 -13.57
N ASN A 2 -27.14 -5.59 -12.53
CA ASN A 2 -26.12 -4.57 -12.73
C ASN A 2 -24.82 -5.29 -13.11
N SER A 3 -24.30 -4.96 -14.29
CA SER A 3 -23.03 -5.53 -14.77
C SER A 3 -21.92 -4.51 -14.53
N TYR A 4 -20.86 -4.93 -13.85
CA TYR A 4 -19.67 -4.13 -13.59
C TYR A 4 -18.56 -4.50 -14.58
N ASP A 5 -17.64 -3.56 -14.81
CA ASP A 5 -16.46 -3.88 -15.60
C ASP A 5 -15.46 -4.68 -14.75
N VAL A 6 -15.38 -4.34 -13.45
CA VAL A 6 -14.53 -5.07 -12.50
C VAL A 6 -15.24 -5.22 -11.15
N VAL A 7 -15.21 -6.42 -10.58
CA VAL A 7 -15.52 -6.68 -9.17
C VAL A 7 -14.22 -6.86 -8.40
N VAL A 8 -14.02 -6.04 -7.37
CA VAL A 8 -12.84 -6.09 -6.49
C VAL A 8 -13.25 -6.73 -5.16
N VAL A 9 -12.58 -7.81 -4.78
CA VAL A 9 -12.82 -8.54 -3.53
C VAL A 9 -11.74 -8.24 -2.52
N GLY A 10 -12.11 -7.60 -1.42
CA GLY A 10 -11.23 -7.01 -0.42
C GLY A 10 -10.93 -5.54 -0.74
N VAL A 11 -11.37 -4.62 0.13
CA VAL A 11 -11.19 -3.16 -0.01
C VAL A 11 -10.26 -2.64 1.11
N GLY A 12 -9.21 -3.40 1.40
CA GLY A 12 -8.10 -2.99 2.25
C GLY A 12 -7.10 -2.08 1.51
N GLY A 13 -5.85 -1.99 1.98
CA GLY A 13 -4.84 -1.09 1.41
C GLY A 13 -4.63 -1.25 -0.10
N ILE A 14 -4.61 -2.48 -0.61
CA ILE A 14 -4.44 -2.74 -2.06
C ILE A 14 -5.76 -2.56 -2.81
N GLY A 15 -6.86 -3.13 -2.29
CA GLY A 15 -8.14 -3.13 -3.00
C GLY A 15 -8.80 -1.75 -3.08
N SER A 16 -8.66 -0.89 -2.06
CA SER A 16 -9.16 0.48 -2.10
C SER A 16 -8.44 1.31 -3.17
N ALA A 17 -7.10 1.19 -3.26
CA ALA A 17 -6.31 1.83 -4.30
C ALA A 17 -6.69 1.31 -5.69
N ALA A 18 -6.84 -0.01 -5.87
CA ALA A 18 -7.26 -0.61 -7.13
C ALA A 18 -8.66 -0.11 -7.56
N THR A 19 -9.63 -0.08 -6.63
CA THR A 19 -10.98 0.43 -6.87
C THR A 19 -10.95 1.89 -7.34
N TYR A 20 -10.15 2.73 -6.68
CA TYR A 20 -9.99 4.12 -7.08
C TYR A 20 -9.40 4.27 -8.48
N HIS A 21 -8.27 3.60 -8.76
CA HIS A 21 -7.62 3.75 -10.06
C HIS A 21 -8.45 3.18 -11.21
N LEU A 22 -9.19 2.10 -10.99
CA LEU A 22 -10.15 1.57 -11.97
C LEU A 22 -11.30 2.55 -12.21
N ALA A 23 -11.92 3.11 -11.17
CA ALA A 23 -12.94 4.13 -11.31
C ALA A 23 -12.42 5.39 -12.00
N LYS A 24 -11.19 5.84 -11.65
CA LYS A 24 -10.53 6.97 -12.31
C LYS A 24 -10.29 6.74 -13.81
N SER A 25 -10.14 5.48 -14.24
CA SER A 25 -10.04 5.12 -15.67
C SER A 25 -11.39 5.03 -16.38
N GLY A 26 -12.51 5.26 -15.70
CA GLY A 26 -13.86 5.23 -16.24
C GLY A 26 -14.55 3.86 -16.16
N ALA A 27 -13.95 2.87 -15.49
CA ALA A 27 -14.57 1.57 -15.29
C ALA A 27 -15.71 1.64 -14.26
N ARG A 28 -16.76 0.86 -14.46
CA ARG A 28 -17.80 0.61 -13.45
C ARG A 28 -17.29 -0.45 -12.49
N VAL A 29 -17.02 -0.05 -11.26
CA VAL A 29 -16.35 -0.91 -10.25
C VAL A 29 -17.28 -1.18 -9.09
N LEU A 30 -17.31 -2.44 -8.66
CA LEU A 30 -17.87 -2.85 -7.38
C LEU A 30 -16.74 -3.34 -6.47
N GLY A 31 -16.58 -2.72 -5.31
CA GLY A 31 -15.70 -3.18 -4.24
C GLY A 31 -16.50 -3.88 -3.15
N LEU A 32 -16.09 -5.09 -2.76
CA LEU A 32 -16.74 -5.91 -1.73
C LEU A 32 -15.75 -6.19 -0.60
N ASP A 33 -16.16 -5.95 0.64
CA ASP A 33 -15.38 -6.34 1.81
C ASP A 33 -16.27 -7.01 2.85
N GLN A 34 -15.76 -8.09 3.48
CA GLN A 34 -16.49 -8.82 4.50
C GLN A 34 -16.62 -8.07 5.83
N TYR A 35 -15.79 -7.03 6.03
CA TYR A 35 -15.75 -6.21 7.23
C TYR A 35 -16.11 -4.76 6.92
N ASP A 36 -16.02 -3.91 7.93
CA ASP A 36 -16.06 -2.45 7.74
C ASP A 36 -14.85 -1.97 6.93
N ILE A 37 -14.95 -0.77 6.36
CA ILE A 37 -13.88 -0.15 5.61
C ILE A 37 -13.59 1.24 6.19
N PRO A 38 -12.42 1.44 6.83
CA PRO A 38 -11.38 0.45 7.15
C PRO A 38 -11.79 -0.50 8.30
N ASN A 39 -10.96 -1.52 8.55
CA ASN A 39 -11.15 -2.48 9.65
C ASN A 39 -9.82 -2.86 10.29
N ASP A 40 -9.89 -3.49 11.47
CA ASP A 40 -8.74 -3.94 12.26
C ASP A 40 -8.34 -5.40 12.00
N MET A 41 -8.99 -6.07 11.06
CA MET A 41 -8.74 -7.48 10.74
C MET A 41 -7.65 -7.66 9.69
N GLY A 42 -7.41 -6.65 8.85
CA GLY A 42 -6.47 -6.70 7.74
C GLY A 42 -5.05 -6.25 8.13
N SER A 43 -4.07 -6.57 7.26
CA SER A 43 -2.65 -6.16 7.46
C SER A 43 -2.42 -4.66 7.34
N SER A 44 -3.37 -3.90 6.82
CA SER A 44 -3.29 -2.43 6.72
C SER A 44 -3.83 -1.70 7.95
N HIS A 45 -4.27 -2.45 8.98
CA HIS A 45 -4.65 -1.87 10.26
C HIS A 45 -3.44 -1.28 11.01
N GLY A 46 -3.68 -0.23 11.77
CA GLY A 46 -2.70 0.43 12.62
C GLY A 46 -2.38 1.86 12.17
N VAL A 47 -1.66 2.58 13.03
CA VAL A 47 -1.47 4.03 12.86
C VAL A 47 -0.56 4.36 11.68
N THR A 48 0.52 3.58 11.46
CA THR A 48 1.54 3.91 10.46
C THR A 48 2.01 2.71 9.66
N ARG A 49 2.56 3.01 8.47
CA ARG A 49 3.38 2.10 7.66
C ARG A 49 4.58 2.86 7.14
N ILE A 50 5.77 2.30 7.34
CA ILE A 50 6.99 2.89 6.80
C ILE A 50 6.92 2.99 5.28
N ILE A 51 7.45 4.08 4.75
CA ILE A 51 7.73 4.26 3.34
C ILE A 51 9.16 4.79 3.17
N ARG A 52 9.92 4.20 2.25
CA ARG A 52 11.29 4.58 1.93
C ARG A 52 11.63 4.25 0.49
N LEU A 53 12.70 4.84 -0.04
CA LEU A 53 13.14 4.61 -1.43
C LEU A 53 14.25 3.56 -1.53
N ALA A 54 15.22 3.55 -0.59
CA ALA A 54 16.34 2.61 -0.64
C ALA A 54 15.95 1.23 -0.11
N TYR A 55 15.31 0.44 -0.95
CA TYR A 55 15.06 -0.97 -0.65
C TYR A 55 16.36 -1.74 -0.73
N TYR A 56 16.69 -2.45 0.37
CA TYR A 56 17.91 -3.25 0.46
C TYR A 56 17.80 -4.58 -0.30
N GLU A 57 16.59 -5.06 -0.49
CA GLU A 57 16.32 -6.35 -1.11
C GLU A 57 16.74 -6.37 -2.58
N ASP A 58 16.44 -5.33 -3.31
CA ASP A 58 16.84 -5.18 -4.72
C ASP A 58 16.61 -3.74 -5.21
N PRO A 59 17.59 -3.11 -5.88
CA PRO A 59 17.46 -1.77 -6.46
C PRO A 59 16.33 -1.63 -7.49
N SER A 60 15.88 -2.71 -8.13
CA SER A 60 14.80 -2.68 -9.11
C SER A 60 13.45 -2.21 -8.54
N TYR A 61 13.29 -2.22 -7.22
CA TYR A 61 12.11 -1.64 -6.56
C TYR A 61 12.07 -0.11 -6.61
N VAL A 62 13.21 0.56 -6.71
CA VAL A 62 13.28 2.03 -6.61
C VAL A 62 12.38 2.76 -7.63
N PRO A 63 12.33 2.38 -8.92
CA PRO A 63 11.40 3.01 -9.86
C PRO A 63 9.92 2.88 -9.45
N LEU A 64 9.53 1.72 -8.93
CA LEU A 64 8.16 1.49 -8.43
C LEU A 64 7.86 2.37 -7.20
N LEU A 65 8.84 2.52 -6.31
CA LEU A 65 8.72 3.36 -5.13
C LEU A 65 8.62 4.84 -5.48
N LYS A 66 9.45 5.33 -6.42
CA LYS A 66 9.32 6.71 -6.93
C LYS A 66 7.92 6.94 -7.49
N ARG A 67 7.39 5.99 -8.26
CA ARG A 67 6.02 6.07 -8.77
C ARG A 67 4.98 6.04 -7.63
N ALA A 68 5.22 5.26 -6.58
CA ALA A 68 4.33 5.22 -5.42
C ALA A 68 4.28 6.59 -4.71
N TYR A 69 5.40 7.26 -4.51
CA TYR A 69 5.44 8.63 -3.94
C TYR A 69 4.61 9.62 -4.75
N GLU A 70 4.75 9.61 -6.09
CA GLU A 70 3.93 10.46 -6.96
C GLU A 70 2.42 10.18 -6.78
N LEU A 71 2.03 8.91 -6.68
CA LEU A 71 0.64 8.51 -6.50
C LEU A 71 0.10 8.87 -5.11
N TRP A 72 0.94 8.83 -4.06
CA TRP A 72 0.57 9.28 -2.73
C TRP A 72 0.32 10.79 -2.71
N HIS A 73 1.20 11.59 -3.29
CA HIS A 73 0.99 13.04 -3.39
C HIS A 73 -0.23 13.39 -4.26
N ASP A 74 -0.49 12.64 -5.35
CA ASP A 74 -1.73 12.82 -6.13
C ASP A 74 -2.97 12.53 -5.27
N LEU A 75 -2.97 11.47 -4.46
CA LEU A 75 -4.07 11.17 -3.55
C LEU A 75 -4.26 12.24 -2.48
N GLU A 76 -3.18 12.74 -1.88
CA GLU A 76 -3.21 13.85 -0.92
C GLU A 76 -3.86 15.08 -1.54
N PHE A 77 -3.42 15.47 -2.73
CA PHE A 77 -4.00 16.59 -3.47
C PHE A 77 -5.50 16.38 -3.77
N GLN A 78 -5.89 15.17 -4.22
CA GLN A 78 -7.26 14.86 -4.57
C GLN A 78 -8.20 14.76 -3.36
N SER A 79 -7.70 14.33 -2.22
CA SER A 79 -8.49 14.11 -1.01
C SER A 79 -8.47 15.29 -0.03
N GLY A 80 -7.50 16.19 -0.15
CA GLY A 80 -7.23 17.25 0.81
C GLY A 80 -6.72 16.75 2.16
N LYS A 81 -6.19 15.52 2.21
CA LYS A 81 -5.65 14.89 3.42
C LYS A 81 -4.14 14.78 3.33
N GLU A 82 -3.45 14.93 4.44
CA GLU A 82 -2.05 14.56 4.60
C GLU A 82 -1.98 13.07 4.93
N LEU A 83 -1.33 12.28 4.10
CA LEU A 83 -1.29 10.82 4.21
C LEU A 83 0.15 10.29 4.32
N LEU A 84 1.11 11.00 3.72
CA LEU A 84 2.52 10.70 3.71
C LEU A 84 3.27 11.72 4.55
N ILE A 85 3.83 11.28 5.68
CA ILE A 85 4.59 12.13 6.60
C ILE A 85 6.06 11.85 6.40
N THR A 86 6.81 12.82 5.87
CA THR A 86 8.25 12.73 5.66
C THR A 86 8.98 13.06 6.94
N THR A 87 9.64 12.06 7.53
CA THR A 87 10.42 12.17 8.79
C THR A 87 11.87 11.78 8.62
N GLY A 88 12.25 11.33 7.43
CA GLY A 88 13.42 10.49 7.22
C GLY A 88 13.17 9.04 7.60
N SER A 89 14.06 8.16 7.18
CA SER A 89 14.11 6.75 7.60
C SER A 89 15.54 6.31 7.84
N ILE A 90 15.70 5.30 8.68
CA ILE A 90 16.98 4.72 9.07
C ILE A 90 16.92 3.23 8.82
N ASP A 91 17.82 2.72 7.98
CA ASP A 91 18.10 1.29 7.83
C ASP A 91 19.41 0.99 8.54
N ALA A 92 19.36 0.29 9.68
CA ALA A 92 20.52 0.07 10.53
C ALA A 92 20.83 -1.43 10.72
N GLY A 93 22.09 -1.78 10.63
CA GLY A 93 22.57 -3.15 10.79
C GLY A 93 24.09 -3.22 11.04
N PRO A 94 24.62 -4.43 11.28
CA PRO A 94 26.06 -4.64 11.37
C PRO A 94 26.77 -4.13 10.11
N VAL A 95 27.97 -3.60 10.27
CA VAL A 95 28.82 -3.19 9.15
C VAL A 95 28.97 -4.35 8.17
N GLY A 96 28.67 -4.10 6.88
CA GLY A 96 28.75 -5.11 5.82
C GLY A 96 27.57 -6.09 5.76
N SER A 97 26.51 -5.90 6.56
CA SER A 97 25.29 -6.69 6.44
C SER A 97 24.57 -6.42 5.12
N ASP A 98 23.80 -7.41 4.63
CA ASP A 98 23.02 -7.30 3.40
C ASP A 98 22.09 -6.09 3.42
N LEU A 99 21.50 -5.78 4.59
CA LEU A 99 20.61 -4.62 4.75
C LEU A 99 21.33 -3.30 4.45
N VAL A 100 22.50 -3.08 5.08
CA VAL A 100 23.27 -1.85 4.87
C VAL A 100 23.82 -1.79 3.45
N ALA A 101 24.44 -2.87 2.97
CA ALA A 101 25.01 -2.94 1.64
C ALA A 101 23.96 -2.76 0.54
N GLY A 102 22.79 -3.39 0.67
CA GLY A 102 21.69 -3.29 -0.28
C GLY A 102 21.04 -1.90 -0.31
N SER A 103 20.83 -1.27 0.86
CA SER A 103 20.33 0.10 0.94
C SER A 103 21.30 1.09 0.28
N VAL A 104 22.60 0.98 0.54
CA VAL A 104 23.63 1.81 -0.10
C VAL A 104 23.68 1.57 -1.62
N LEU A 105 23.58 0.31 -2.06
CA LEU A 105 23.55 -0.04 -3.48
C LEU A 105 22.36 0.65 -4.19
N SER A 106 21.16 0.56 -3.61
CA SER A 106 19.96 1.21 -4.14
C SER A 106 20.12 2.73 -4.20
N CYS A 107 20.68 3.32 -3.15
CA CYS A 107 20.95 4.75 -3.12
C CYS A 107 21.90 5.20 -4.23
N ASN A 108 23.04 4.50 -4.37
CA ASN A 108 24.05 4.84 -5.38
C ASN A 108 23.54 4.64 -6.81
N GLN A 109 22.84 3.53 -7.08
CA GLN A 109 22.35 3.21 -8.42
C GLN A 109 21.30 4.22 -8.92
N TYR A 110 20.48 4.77 -8.01
CA TYR A 110 19.41 5.69 -8.39
C TYR A 110 19.63 7.14 -7.94
N ASN A 111 20.85 7.46 -7.48
CA ASN A 111 21.23 8.79 -6.99
C ASN A 111 20.24 9.30 -5.94
N LEU A 112 19.90 8.45 -4.95
CA LEU A 112 19.05 8.83 -3.84
C LEU A 112 19.90 9.57 -2.80
N GLU A 113 19.38 10.66 -2.26
CA GLU A 113 19.98 11.37 -1.15
C GLU A 113 20.05 10.46 0.08
N HIS A 114 21.22 10.31 0.68
CA HIS A 114 21.44 9.48 1.85
C HIS A 114 22.72 9.86 2.57
N GLU A 115 22.78 9.50 3.85
CA GLU A 115 23.98 9.58 4.67
C GLU A 115 24.25 8.22 5.32
N ILE A 116 25.51 7.91 5.56
CA ILE A 116 25.91 6.70 6.27
C ILE A 116 26.53 7.14 7.58
N TRP A 117 25.92 6.74 8.69
CA TRP A 117 26.34 7.11 10.04
C TRP A 117 26.82 5.90 10.81
N ASP A 118 27.84 6.09 11.62
CA ASP A 118 28.20 5.16 12.69
C ASP A 118 27.27 5.33 13.90
N SER A 119 27.46 4.51 14.92
CA SER A 119 26.66 4.54 16.15
C SER A 119 26.71 5.91 16.85
N SER A 120 27.88 6.55 16.88
CA SER A 120 28.07 7.85 17.54
C SER A 120 27.38 8.98 16.79
N GLN A 121 27.52 9.00 15.47
CA GLN A 121 26.89 9.99 14.58
C GLN A 121 25.37 9.88 14.63
N LEU A 122 24.84 8.65 14.62
CA LEU A 122 23.38 8.45 14.76
C LEU A 122 22.88 8.97 16.12
N HIS A 123 23.59 8.67 17.20
CA HIS A 123 23.21 9.13 18.53
C HIS A 123 23.27 10.65 18.68
N GLU A 124 24.24 11.30 18.04
CA GLU A 124 24.34 12.76 18.03
C GLU A 124 23.12 13.43 17.36
N VAL A 125 22.68 12.90 16.22
CA VAL A 125 21.54 13.42 15.48
C VAL A 125 20.21 12.99 16.10
N PHE A 126 20.11 11.76 16.53
CA PHE A 126 18.91 11.17 17.15
C PHE A 126 19.23 10.52 18.50
N PRO A 127 19.28 11.30 19.59
CA PRO A 127 19.70 10.80 20.93
C PRO A 127 18.82 9.67 21.49
N GLY A 128 17.62 9.47 20.94
CA GLY A 128 16.75 8.35 21.30
C GLY A 128 17.21 6.99 20.79
N TYR A 129 18.18 6.95 19.87
CA TYR A 129 18.70 5.70 19.31
C TYR A 129 20.10 5.41 19.87
N THR A 130 20.33 4.17 20.23
CA THR A 130 21.64 3.63 20.65
C THR A 130 21.89 2.34 19.89
N LEU A 131 22.88 2.36 19.00
CA LEU A 131 23.32 1.19 18.24
C LEU A 131 24.60 0.60 18.83
N PRO A 132 24.85 -0.72 18.66
CA PRO A 132 26.15 -1.30 18.93
C PRO A 132 27.25 -0.63 18.09
N GLU A 133 28.51 -0.59 18.62
CA GLU A 133 29.63 0.08 17.93
C GLU A 133 29.96 -0.49 16.55
N ASN A 134 29.62 -1.76 16.29
CA ASN A 134 29.84 -2.43 15.01
C ASN A 134 28.65 -2.28 14.04
N TYR A 135 27.70 -1.35 14.30
CA TYR A 135 26.56 -1.06 13.43
C TYR A 135 26.81 0.20 12.63
N GLN A 136 26.16 0.25 11.47
CA GLN A 136 26.00 1.44 10.64
C GLN A 136 24.52 1.69 10.35
N ALA A 137 24.17 2.92 10.12
CA ALA A 137 22.84 3.38 9.74
C ALA A 137 22.90 4.07 8.38
N VAL A 138 22.02 3.71 7.47
CA VAL A 138 21.77 4.45 6.23
C VAL A 138 20.55 5.34 6.46
N TYR A 139 20.76 6.62 6.55
CA TYR A 139 19.72 7.61 6.69
C TYR A 139 19.26 8.11 5.34
N GLN A 140 17.95 8.17 5.13
CA GLN A 140 17.32 8.73 3.94
C GLN A 140 16.35 9.84 4.33
N PRO A 141 16.59 11.11 3.95
CA PRO A 141 15.70 12.22 4.28
C PRO A 141 14.31 12.08 3.64
N ALA A 142 14.21 11.44 2.47
CA ALA A 142 12.94 11.21 1.77
C ALA A 142 12.08 10.10 2.39
N GLY A 143 12.59 9.33 3.36
CA GLY A 143 11.81 8.30 4.04
C GLY A 143 10.78 8.89 4.99
N GLY A 144 9.87 8.04 5.48
CA GLY A 144 8.84 8.47 6.41
C GLY A 144 7.80 7.39 6.66
N PHE A 145 6.56 7.79 6.87
CA PHE A 145 5.47 6.86 7.07
C PHE A 145 4.17 7.34 6.44
N LEU A 146 3.31 6.37 6.14
CA LEU A 146 1.95 6.57 5.68
C LEU A 146 0.97 6.35 6.82
N LEU A 147 -0.19 7.01 6.74
CA LEU A 147 -1.37 6.79 7.58
C LEU A 147 -2.31 5.81 6.84
N PRO A 148 -2.16 4.49 7.04
CA PRO A 148 -2.77 3.50 6.14
C PRO A 148 -4.29 3.47 6.20
N GLU A 149 -4.90 3.65 7.37
CA GLU A 149 -6.35 3.66 7.50
C GLU A 149 -6.97 4.91 6.86
N GLU A 150 -6.34 6.08 7.05
CA GLU A 150 -6.74 7.32 6.38
C GLU A 150 -6.59 7.21 4.86
N ALA A 151 -5.56 6.51 4.39
CA ALA A 151 -5.35 6.25 2.96
C ALA A 151 -6.46 5.36 2.38
N ILE A 152 -6.89 4.31 3.08
CA ILE A 152 -8.03 3.47 2.67
C ILE A 152 -9.30 4.30 2.58
N VAL A 153 -9.57 5.16 3.56
CA VAL A 153 -10.72 6.07 3.56
C VAL A 153 -10.65 7.04 2.39
N ALA A 154 -9.47 7.64 2.14
CA ALA A 154 -9.26 8.57 1.04
C ALA A 154 -9.52 7.90 -0.32
N TYR A 155 -8.90 6.74 -0.58
CA TYR A 155 -9.11 5.97 -1.79
C TYR A 155 -10.58 5.59 -1.99
N SER A 156 -11.22 5.02 -0.96
CA SER A 156 -12.61 4.57 -1.02
C SER A 156 -13.56 5.73 -1.29
N SER A 157 -13.39 6.86 -0.59
CA SER A 157 -14.21 8.06 -0.79
C SER A 157 -14.03 8.65 -2.18
N ARG A 158 -12.80 8.71 -2.70
CA ARG A 158 -12.53 9.19 -4.06
C ARG A 158 -13.07 8.24 -5.12
N ALA A 159 -12.99 6.93 -4.90
CA ALA A 159 -13.58 5.93 -5.79
C ALA A 159 -15.10 6.10 -5.91
N MET A 160 -15.79 6.24 -4.76
CA MET A 160 -17.25 6.47 -4.73
C MET A 160 -17.63 7.80 -5.39
N ALA A 161 -16.85 8.86 -5.21
CA ALA A 161 -17.07 10.13 -5.89
C ALA A 161 -16.92 10.03 -7.42
N LEU A 162 -16.19 9.02 -7.92
CA LEU A 162 -16.03 8.69 -9.34
C LEU A 162 -17.05 7.65 -9.83
N GLY A 163 -18.01 7.26 -8.99
CA GLY A 163 -19.11 6.35 -9.35
C GLY A 163 -18.85 4.87 -9.05
N ALA A 164 -17.79 4.52 -8.33
CA ALA A 164 -17.63 3.16 -7.83
C ALA A 164 -18.66 2.86 -6.72
N GLU A 165 -19.17 1.63 -6.71
CA GLU A 165 -19.95 1.10 -5.60
C GLU A 165 -19.00 0.35 -4.65
N ILE A 166 -19.16 0.56 -3.33
CA ILE A 166 -18.33 -0.11 -2.32
C ILE A 166 -19.23 -0.58 -1.20
N HIS A 167 -19.23 -1.89 -0.95
CA HIS A 167 -20.02 -2.54 0.08
C HIS A 167 -19.12 -3.13 1.16
N GLY A 168 -19.17 -2.59 2.35
CA GLY A 168 -18.63 -3.21 3.55
C GLY A 168 -19.61 -4.20 4.16
N ARG A 169 -19.12 -5.09 5.03
CA ARG A 169 -19.88 -6.14 5.71
C ARG A 169 -20.64 -7.04 4.73
N GLU A 170 -20.05 -7.30 3.57
CA GLU A 170 -20.59 -8.18 2.54
C GLU A 170 -19.54 -9.18 2.10
N LYS A 171 -19.70 -10.41 2.56
CA LYS A 171 -18.73 -11.49 2.38
C LYS A 171 -18.92 -12.19 1.04
N VAL A 172 -17.88 -12.20 0.20
CA VAL A 172 -17.84 -13.08 -0.96
C VAL A 172 -17.68 -14.53 -0.49
N VAL A 173 -18.64 -15.37 -0.90
CA VAL A 173 -18.68 -16.79 -0.53
C VAL A 173 -18.05 -17.65 -1.62
N SER A 174 -18.31 -17.33 -2.89
CA SER A 174 -17.74 -18.03 -4.04
C SER A 174 -17.83 -17.17 -5.30
N TRP A 175 -17.17 -17.63 -6.35
CA TRP A 175 -17.27 -17.04 -7.67
C TRP A 175 -17.21 -18.10 -8.75
N LYS A 176 -17.73 -17.79 -9.93
CA LYS A 176 -17.71 -18.67 -11.09
C LYS A 176 -17.29 -17.91 -12.33
N ASN A 177 -16.40 -18.49 -13.10
CA ASN A 177 -15.99 -17.95 -14.38
C ASN A 177 -16.91 -18.50 -15.49
N HIS A 178 -17.47 -17.59 -16.27
CA HIS A 178 -18.21 -17.88 -17.49
C HIS A 178 -17.43 -17.37 -18.69
N ILE A 179 -17.84 -17.70 -19.91
CA ILE A 179 -17.11 -17.34 -21.14
C ILE A 179 -16.86 -15.82 -21.23
N ASP A 180 -17.87 -15.02 -20.93
CA ASP A 180 -17.83 -13.57 -21.13
C ASP A 180 -17.92 -12.75 -19.82
N GLN A 181 -18.09 -13.39 -18.68
CA GLN A 181 -18.27 -12.72 -17.39
C GLN A 181 -17.85 -13.58 -16.21
N VAL A 182 -17.65 -12.94 -15.08
CA VAL A 182 -17.53 -13.60 -13.78
C VAL A 182 -18.78 -13.33 -12.95
N GLU A 183 -19.30 -14.38 -12.32
CA GLU A 183 -20.37 -14.32 -11.32
C GLU A 183 -19.73 -14.35 -9.93
N VAL A 184 -20.05 -13.39 -9.07
CA VAL A 184 -19.56 -13.28 -7.70
C VAL A 184 -20.74 -13.40 -6.76
N ILE A 185 -20.71 -14.40 -5.89
CA ILE A 185 -21.78 -14.75 -4.95
C ILE A 185 -21.35 -14.31 -3.56
N THR A 186 -22.15 -13.47 -2.93
CA THR A 186 -21.95 -13.00 -1.56
C THR A 186 -22.98 -13.64 -0.62
N ASP A 187 -22.86 -13.37 0.66
CA ASP A 187 -23.87 -13.72 1.67
C ASP A 187 -25.16 -12.89 1.57
N LYS A 188 -25.19 -11.87 0.68
CA LYS A 188 -26.35 -10.99 0.49
C LYS A 188 -26.92 -10.99 -0.91
N ALA A 189 -26.08 -11.16 -1.95
CA ALA A 189 -26.49 -11.01 -3.34
C ALA A 189 -25.58 -11.75 -4.32
N THR A 190 -25.91 -11.69 -5.61
CA THR A 190 -25.07 -12.16 -6.71
C THR A 190 -24.81 -11.02 -7.67
N TYR A 191 -23.55 -10.83 -8.04
CA TYR A 191 -23.10 -9.78 -8.95
C TYR A 191 -22.43 -10.37 -10.18
N CYS A 192 -22.48 -9.65 -11.29
CA CYS A 192 -21.78 -10.00 -12.51
C CYS A 192 -20.78 -8.90 -12.88
N GLY A 193 -19.60 -9.31 -13.33
CA GLY A 193 -18.58 -8.41 -13.83
C GLY A 193 -17.80 -9.01 -14.98
N ASN A 194 -17.15 -8.16 -15.78
CA ASN A 194 -16.29 -8.64 -16.87
C ASN A 194 -14.99 -9.22 -16.34
N LYS A 195 -14.52 -8.73 -15.16
CA LYS A 195 -13.28 -9.17 -14.51
C LYS A 195 -13.46 -9.25 -12.99
N LEU A 196 -12.70 -10.15 -12.38
CA LEU A 196 -12.58 -10.29 -10.93
C LEU A 196 -11.15 -9.92 -10.52
N LEU A 197 -11.02 -9.06 -9.53
CA LEU A 197 -9.76 -8.73 -8.89
C LEU A 197 -9.82 -9.14 -7.42
N ILE A 198 -8.98 -10.09 -7.02
CA ILE A 198 -8.92 -10.60 -5.65
C ILE A 198 -7.82 -9.88 -4.89
N CYS A 199 -8.22 -9.07 -3.89
CA CYS A 199 -7.36 -8.30 -3.00
C CYS A 199 -7.62 -8.66 -1.52
N SER A 200 -8.07 -9.88 -1.25
CA SER A 200 -8.60 -10.34 0.04
C SER A 200 -7.52 -10.70 1.07
N GLY A 201 -6.25 -10.30 0.85
CA GLY A 201 -5.16 -10.48 1.82
C GLY A 201 -5.01 -11.92 2.30
N ALA A 202 -5.02 -12.13 3.61
CA ALA A 202 -4.89 -13.45 4.22
C ALA A 202 -6.04 -14.42 3.90
N TRP A 203 -7.19 -13.91 3.43
CA TRP A 203 -8.35 -14.73 3.05
C TRP A 203 -8.33 -15.20 1.58
N THR A 204 -7.30 -14.81 0.81
CA THR A 204 -7.21 -15.15 -0.62
C THR A 204 -7.28 -16.66 -0.86
N SER A 205 -6.64 -17.48 -0.04
CA SER A 205 -6.67 -18.95 -0.15
C SER A 205 -8.08 -19.55 0.01
N ASN A 206 -9.01 -18.82 0.62
CA ASN A 206 -10.40 -19.30 0.77
C ASN A 206 -11.23 -19.06 -0.49
N LEU A 207 -10.71 -18.30 -1.45
CA LEU A 207 -11.39 -17.94 -2.69
C LEU A 207 -10.74 -18.58 -3.93
N LEU A 208 -9.55 -19.14 -3.81
CA LEU A 208 -8.82 -19.85 -4.87
C LEU A 208 -9.02 -21.35 -4.76
#